data_708ce8cf5c457b66001c94ee4b8cf1ff
#
_entry.id   708ce8cf5c457b66001c94ee4b8cf1ff
#
_cell.length_a   1.000
_cell.length_b   1.000
_cell.length_c   1.000
_cell.angle_alpha   90.00
_cell.angle_beta   90.00
_cell.angle_gamma   90.00
#
_symmetry.space_group_name_H-M   'P 1'
#
loop_
_entity.id
_entity.type
_entity.pdbx_description
1 polymer ?
#
loop_
_entity_poly.entity_id
_entity_poly.type
_entity_poly.pdbx_seq_one_letter_code
_entity_poly.pdbx_strand_id
1 'polypeptide(L)'
;TKWGVFTAFVYSLLQLLLGVSNVYYATNFIMAVGIILLDYILPFTAIGFSAAFNKSISNRRAAIAVGILVTFLVRFLCHFLSGWIIWEVMWPNELGWAAPLWSFVYNGSYMLPEIIITEIAAFLLYKPLEKYWLGKDLV
;
A
#
# COMPACT_ATOMS: atom_id res chain seq x y z
N THR A 1 15.69 7.04 -1.56
CA THR A 1 14.86 6.13 -0.72
C THR A 1 14.53 6.74 0.64
N LYS A 2 15.48 7.35 1.40
CA LYS A 2 15.20 7.91 2.73
C LYS A 2 14.07 8.95 2.70
N TRP A 3 14.15 9.91 1.77
CA TRP A 3 13.09 10.92 1.59
C TRP A 3 11.76 10.30 1.12
N GLY A 4 11.81 9.31 0.23
CA GLY A 4 10.60 8.60 -0.20
C GLY A 4 9.88 7.91 0.96
N VAL A 5 10.63 7.22 1.82
CA VAL A 5 10.07 6.56 3.02
C VAL A 5 9.51 7.61 4.01
N PHE A 6 10.23 8.71 4.23
CA PHE A 6 9.75 9.78 5.10
C PHE A 6 8.44 10.40 4.57
N THR A 7 8.40 10.75 3.28
CA THR A 7 7.18 11.29 2.65
C THR A 7 6.02 10.30 2.71
N ALA A 8 6.28 9.01 2.43
CA ALA A 8 5.28 7.96 2.51
C ALA A 8 4.78 7.75 3.95
N PHE A 9 5.65 7.87 4.95
CA PHE A 9 5.26 7.83 6.35
C PHE A 9 4.35 9.02 6.72
N VAL A 10 4.72 10.24 6.32
CA VAL A 10 3.83 11.42 6.53
C VAL A 10 2.49 11.22 5.83
N TYR A 11 2.50 10.68 4.60
CA TYR A 11 1.27 10.32 3.90
C TYR A 11 0.44 9.28 4.65
N SER A 12 1.08 8.27 5.26
CA SER A 12 0.38 7.27 6.08
C SER A 12 -0.35 7.89 7.28
N LEU A 13 0.23 8.92 7.90
CA LEU A 13 -0.41 9.67 8.98
C LEU A 13 -1.63 10.47 8.48
N LEU A 14 -1.53 11.06 7.29
CA LEU A 14 -2.67 11.74 6.66
C LEU A 14 -3.81 10.75 6.35
N GLN A 15 -3.49 9.57 5.82
CA GLN A 15 -4.47 8.52 5.58
C GLN A 15 -5.13 8.03 6.88
N LEU A 16 -4.36 7.90 7.95
CA LEU A 16 -4.89 7.57 9.28
C LEU A 16 -5.85 8.67 9.78
N LEU A 17 -5.48 9.93 9.63
CA LEU A 17 -6.35 11.05 10.03
C LEU A 17 -7.67 11.06 9.26
N LEU A 18 -7.62 10.84 7.95
CA LEU A 18 -8.81 10.77 7.10
C LEU A 18 -9.70 9.55 7.40
N GLY A 19 -9.09 8.44 7.78
CA GLY A 19 -9.77 7.19 8.10
C GLY A 19 -9.90 6.90 9.61
N VAL A 20 -9.69 7.89 10.48
CA VAL A 20 -9.68 7.69 11.94
C VAL A 20 -10.98 7.09 12.48
N SER A 21 -12.10 7.33 11.82
CA SER A 21 -13.39 6.72 12.16
C SER A 21 -13.34 5.19 12.17
N ASN A 22 -12.51 4.57 11.35
CA ASN A 22 -12.35 3.12 11.31
C ASN A 22 -11.74 2.58 12.61
N VAL A 23 -10.90 3.36 13.30
CA VAL A 23 -10.31 2.97 14.59
C VAL A 23 -11.35 2.92 15.70
N TYR A 24 -12.43 3.71 15.61
CA TYR A 24 -13.50 3.72 16.61
C TYR A 24 -14.35 2.45 16.61
N TYR A 25 -14.29 1.65 15.54
CA TYR A 25 -14.97 0.35 15.51
C TYR A 25 -14.22 -0.74 16.29
N ALA A 26 -12.96 -0.51 16.65
CA ALA A 26 -12.19 -1.47 17.40
C ALA A 26 -12.83 -1.75 18.78
N THR A 27 -13.06 -3.02 19.08
CA THR A 27 -13.67 -3.46 20.34
C THR A 27 -12.67 -3.54 21.50
N ASN A 28 -11.38 -3.47 21.21
CA ASN A 28 -10.31 -3.47 22.20
C ASN A 28 -9.06 -2.77 21.68
N PHE A 29 -8.11 -2.51 22.60
CA PHE A 29 -6.87 -1.79 22.28
C PHE A 29 -6.01 -2.50 21.22
N ILE A 30 -5.92 -3.83 21.26
CA ILE A 30 -5.10 -4.60 20.31
C ILE A 30 -5.66 -4.46 18.89
N MET A 31 -6.99 -4.52 18.74
CA MET A 31 -7.63 -4.28 17.44
C MET A 31 -7.40 -2.85 16.95
N ALA A 32 -7.51 -1.84 17.81
CA ALA A 32 -7.24 -0.46 17.44
C ALA A 32 -5.80 -0.28 16.92
N VAL A 33 -4.82 -0.83 17.62
CA VAL A 33 -3.41 -0.83 17.19
C VAL A 33 -3.24 -1.60 15.89
N GLY A 34 -3.91 -2.74 15.74
CA GLY A 34 -3.90 -3.55 14.52
C GLY A 34 -4.41 -2.77 13.31
N ILE A 35 -5.55 -2.08 13.41
CA ILE A 35 -6.10 -1.22 12.37
C ILE A 35 -5.11 -0.10 12.01
N ILE A 36 -4.59 0.61 13.01
CA ILE A 36 -3.62 1.70 12.78
C ILE A 36 -2.40 1.18 12.01
N LEU A 37 -1.85 0.05 12.42
CA LEU A 37 -0.63 -0.49 11.80
C LEU A 37 -0.91 -1.12 10.43
N LEU A 38 -1.90 -2.03 10.32
CA LEU A 38 -2.12 -2.84 9.13
C LEU A 38 -2.92 -2.13 8.04
N ASP A 39 -3.78 -1.17 8.40
CA ASP A 39 -4.58 -0.46 7.39
C ASP A 39 -4.00 0.91 7.02
N TYR A 40 -3.09 1.48 7.84
CA TYR A 40 -2.57 2.82 7.58
C TYR A 40 -1.04 2.88 7.58
N ILE A 41 -0.38 2.63 8.71
CA ILE A 41 1.04 2.97 8.85
C ILE A 41 1.91 2.09 7.93
N LEU A 42 1.81 0.78 8.04
CA LEU A 42 2.67 -0.14 7.29
C LEU A 42 2.40 -0.10 5.77
N PRO A 43 1.12 -0.23 5.29
CA PRO A 43 0.86 -0.31 3.86
C PRO A 43 1.22 0.97 3.13
N PHE A 44 0.93 2.13 3.70
CA PHE A 44 1.23 3.40 3.04
C PHE A 44 2.70 3.80 3.16
N THR A 45 3.37 3.52 4.28
CA THR A 45 4.82 3.72 4.41
C THR A 45 5.62 2.83 3.44
N ALA A 46 5.13 1.61 3.17
CA ALA A 46 5.76 0.68 2.24
C ALA A 46 5.93 1.28 0.83
N ILE A 47 5.05 2.19 0.39
CA ILE A 47 5.14 2.87 -0.91
C ILE A 47 6.49 3.59 -1.06
N GLY A 48 7.05 4.11 0.02
CA GLY A 48 8.34 4.79 0.02
C GLY A 48 9.54 3.93 -0.38
N PHE A 49 9.37 2.61 -0.39
CA PHE A 49 10.38 1.65 -0.84
C PHE A 49 10.31 1.33 -2.33
N SER A 50 9.39 1.90 -3.10
CA SER A 50 9.24 1.64 -4.54
C SER A 50 10.53 1.89 -5.35
N ALA A 51 11.41 2.79 -4.89
CA ALA A 51 12.70 3.04 -5.51
C ALA A 51 13.85 2.14 -5.00
N ALA A 52 13.60 1.14 -4.17
CA ALA A 52 14.64 0.29 -3.57
C ALA A 52 15.42 -0.52 -4.63
N PHE A 53 14.76 -0.90 -5.71
CA PHE A 53 15.33 -1.72 -6.79
C PHE A 53 16.15 -0.94 -7.81
N ASN A 54 16.21 0.39 -7.72
CA ASN A 54 16.91 1.25 -8.68
C ASN A 54 18.40 0.98 -8.82
N LYS A 55 19.04 0.38 -7.81
CA LYS A 55 20.46 0.01 -7.85
C LYS A 55 20.70 -1.42 -8.34
N SER A 56 19.72 -2.30 -8.18
CA SER A 56 19.83 -3.74 -8.48
C SER A 56 19.38 -4.07 -9.91
N ILE A 57 18.51 -3.25 -10.49
CA ILE A 57 17.97 -3.46 -11.83
C ILE A 57 18.46 -2.33 -12.74
N SER A 58 19.26 -2.67 -13.75
CA SER A 58 19.87 -1.70 -14.68
C SER A 58 18.84 -0.97 -15.54
N ASN A 59 17.78 -1.66 -15.98
CA ASN A 59 16.66 -1.03 -16.69
C ASN A 59 15.77 -0.25 -15.71
N ARG A 60 15.82 1.06 -15.79
CA ARG A 60 15.12 1.96 -14.86
C ARG A 60 13.59 1.77 -14.85
N ARG A 61 13.00 1.53 -16.03
CA ARG A 61 11.54 1.26 -16.10
C ARG A 61 11.18 -0.04 -15.42
N ALA A 62 11.97 -1.09 -15.65
CA ALA A 62 11.78 -2.37 -14.96
C ALA A 62 11.97 -2.22 -13.45
N ALA A 63 12.95 -1.42 -13.01
CA ALA A 63 13.16 -1.15 -11.58
C ALA A 63 11.96 -0.47 -10.92
N ILE A 64 11.33 0.49 -11.62
CA ILE A 64 10.12 1.17 -11.16
C ILE A 64 8.95 0.19 -11.09
N ALA A 65 8.71 -0.58 -12.14
CA ALA A 65 7.62 -1.56 -12.19
C ALA A 65 7.77 -2.62 -11.07
N VAL A 66 8.96 -3.19 -10.90
CA VAL A 66 9.21 -4.12 -9.78
C VAL A 66 8.99 -3.45 -8.43
N GLY A 67 9.41 -2.19 -8.28
CA GLY A 67 9.20 -1.42 -7.07
C GLY A 67 7.72 -1.21 -6.74
N ILE A 68 6.91 -0.86 -7.73
CA ILE A 68 5.45 -0.72 -7.62
C ILE A 68 4.85 -2.08 -7.22
N LEU A 69 5.14 -3.13 -7.98
CA LEU A 69 4.62 -4.48 -7.72
C LEU A 69 4.90 -4.93 -6.27
N VAL A 70 6.15 -4.82 -5.83
CA VAL A 70 6.55 -5.26 -4.48
C VAL A 70 5.85 -4.44 -3.39
N THR A 71 5.75 -3.13 -3.54
CA THR A 71 5.07 -2.28 -2.55
C THR A 71 3.56 -2.56 -2.49
N PHE A 72 2.93 -2.83 -3.63
CA PHE A 72 1.52 -3.25 -3.67
C PHE A 72 1.30 -4.63 -3.04
N LEU A 73 2.22 -5.57 -3.23
CA LEU A 73 2.15 -6.87 -2.55
C LEU A 73 2.26 -6.71 -1.02
N VAL A 74 3.14 -5.85 -0.52
CA VAL A 74 3.23 -5.54 0.91
C VAL A 74 1.93 -4.91 1.41
N ARG A 75 1.36 -3.94 0.69
CA ARG A 75 0.06 -3.34 1.02
C ARG A 75 -1.04 -4.39 1.05
N PHE A 76 -1.10 -5.24 0.03
CA PHE A 76 -2.07 -6.33 -0.04
C PHE A 76 -1.98 -7.25 1.17
N LEU A 77 -0.77 -7.67 1.56
CA LEU A 77 -0.56 -8.52 2.73
C LEU A 77 -1.05 -7.84 4.02
N CYS A 78 -0.77 -6.55 4.20
CA CYS A 78 -1.24 -5.80 5.36
C CYS A 78 -2.78 -5.76 5.43
N HIS A 79 -3.43 -5.36 4.35
CA HIS A 79 -4.90 -5.29 4.29
C HIS A 79 -5.55 -6.67 4.34
N PHE A 80 -4.94 -7.68 3.72
CA PHE A 80 -5.38 -9.07 3.82
C PHE A 80 -5.38 -9.56 5.26
N LEU A 81 -4.30 -9.34 6.00
CA LEU A 81 -4.21 -9.73 7.41
C LEU A 81 -5.20 -8.96 8.28
N SER A 82 -5.33 -7.65 8.06
CA SER A 82 -6.32 -6.82 8.75
C SER A 82 -7.74 -7.32 8.49
N GLY A 83 -8.09 -7.55 7.22
CA GLY A 83 -9.39 -8.06 6.82
C GLY A 83 -9.73 -9.42 7.43
N TRP A 84 -8.74 -10.33 7.42
CA TRP A 84 -8.93 -11.67 7.97
C TRP A 84 -9.02 -11.70 9.49
N ILE A 85 -8.11 -10.99 10.20
CA ILE A 85 -7.93 -11.15 11.65
C ILE A 85 -8.80 -10.17 12.43
N ILE A 86 -9.03 -8.97 11.89
CA ILE A 86 -9.69 -7.86 12.60
C ILE A 86 -11.09 -7.62 12.04
N TRP A 87 -11.19 -7.27 10.75
CA TRP A 87 -12.46 -6.84 10.17
C TRP A 87 -13.51 -7.94 10.12
N GLU A 88 -13.15 -9.18 9.81
CA GLU A 88 -14.10 -10.30 9.79
C GLU A 88 -14.71 -10.58 11.16
N VAL A 89 -13.97 -10.28 12.26
CA VAL A 89 -14.52 -10.43 13.62
C VAL A 89 -15.56 -9.35 13.92
N MET A 90 -15.39 -8.15 13.37
CA MET A 90 -16.31 -7.03 13.59
C MET A 90 -17.48 -7.04 12.61
N TRP A 91 -17.23 -7.43 11.38
CA TRP A 91 -18.21 -7.55 10.30
C TRP A 91 -17.99 -8.85 9.51
N PRO A 92 -18.55 -9.97 10.00
CA PRO A 92 -18.49 -11.24 9.28
C PRO A 92 -19.09 -11.10 7.88
N ASN A 93 -18.47 -11.73 6.88
CA ASN A 93 -18.97 -11.65 5.53
C ASN A 93 -20.33 -12.36 5.37
N GLU A 94 -21.26 -11.71 4.70
CA GLU A 94 -22.64 -12.23 4.50
C GLU A 94 -22.71 -13.40 3.52
N LEU A 95 -21.64 -13.68 2.77
CA LEU A 95 -21.60 -14.78 1.79
C LEU A 95 -21.27 -16.14 2.42
N GLY A 96 -20.94 -16.17 3.71
CA GLY A 96 -20.56 -17.39 4.41
C GLY A 96 -19.23 -18.00 3.96
N TRP A 97 -18.38 -17.22 3.31
CA TRP A 97 -17.05 -17.66 2.89
C TRP A 97 -16.09 -17.73 4.09
N ALA A 98 -15.09 -18.60 3.99
CA ALA A 98 -14.01 -18.59 4.98
C ALA A 98 -13.33 -17.20 5.03
N ALA A 99 -13.11 -16.68 6.23
CA ALA A 99 -12.56 -15.34 6.46
C ALA A 99 -11.32 -15.01 5.65
N PRO A 100 -10.29 -15.89 5.54
CA PRO A 100 -9.13 -15.60 4.70
C PRO A 100 -9.47 -15.52 3.21
N LEU A 101 -10.40 -16.37 2.72
CA LEU A 101 -10.83 -16.32 1.33
C LEU A 101 -11.57 -15.03 1.03
N TRP A 102 -12.48 -14.63 1.91
CA TRP A 102 -13.19 -13.35 1.77
C TRP A 102 -12.21 -12.16 1.76
N SER A 103 -11.32 -12.09 2.73
CA SER A 103 -10.33 -11.01 2.80
C SER A 103 -9.42 -10.96 1.56
N PHE A 104 -9.01 -12.14 1.05
CA PHE A 104 -8.20 -12.22 -0.17
C PHE A 104 -8.94 -11.65 -1.37
N VAL A 105 -10.18 -12.09 -1.60
CA VAL A 105 -10.99 -11.65 -2.75
C VAL A 105 -11.37 -10.17 -2.62
N TYR A 106 -11.80 -9.74 -1.44
CA TYR A 106 -12.17 -8.35 -1.18
C TYR A 106 -10.99 -7.40 -1.44
N ASN A 107 -9.85 -7.64 -0.82
CA ASN A 107 -8.68 -6.78 -1.01
C ASN A 107 -8.10 -6.88 -2.43
N GLY A 108 -8.13 -8.06 -3.03
CA GLY A 108 -7.71 -8.26 -4.42
C GLY A 108 -8.56 -7.51 -5.42
N SER A 109 -9.87 -7.40 -5.18
CA SER A 109 -10.83 -6.79 -6.10
C SER A 109 -10.56 -5.31 -6.37
N TYR A 110 -10.10 -4.55 -5.39
CA TYR A 110 -9.75 -3.13 -5.58
C TYR A 110 -8.25 -2.92 -5.81
N MET A 111 -7.38 -3.72 -5.20
CA MET A 111 -5.94 -3.53 -5.35
C MET A 111 -5.42 -3.99 -6.70
N LEU A 112 -6.05 -5.00 -7.32
CA LEU A 112 -5.65 -5.42 -8.67
C LEU A 112 -5.88 -4.33 -9.74
N PRO A 113 -7.03 -3.68 -9.84
CA PRO A 113 -7.18 -2.50 -10.70
C PRO A 113 -6.23 -1.36 -10.33
N GLU A 114 -6.02 -1.11 -9.04
CA GLU A 114 -5.16 -0.03 -8.58
C GLU A 114 -3.71 -0.22 -9.04
N ILE A 115 -3.15 -1.44 -8.92
CA ILE A 115 -1.79 -1.71 -9.39
C ILE A 115 -1.67 -1.59 -10.91
N ILE A 116 -2.66 -2.08 -11.66
CA ILE A 116 -2.68 -1.98 -13.12
C ILE A 116 -2.66 -0.51 -13.55
N ILE A 117 -3.53 0.32 -12.97
CA ILE A 117 -3.59 1.76 -13.27
C ILE A 117 -2.27 2.44 -12.90
N THR A 118 -1.69 2.11 -11.74
CA THR A 118 -0.43 2.68 -11.28
C THR A 118 0.74 2.31 -12.19
N GLU A 119 0.82 1.05 -12.65
CA GLU A 119 1.86 0.60 -13.59
C GLU A 119 1.73 1.29 -14.95
N ILE A 120 0.52 1.39 -15.49
CA ILE A 120 0.26 2.10 -16.74
C ILE A 120 0.65 3.58 -16.60
N ALA A 121 0.22 4.24 -15.52
CA ALA A 121 0.56 5.63 -15.26
C ALA A 121 2.07 5.85 -15.12
N ALA A 122 2.77 4.99 -14.39
CA ALA A 122 4.22 5.06 -14.23
C ALA A 122 4.94 4.86 -15.57
N PHE A 123 4.47 3.94 -16.41
CA PHE A 123 5.02 3.72 -17.75
C PHE A 123 4.85 4.93 -18.66
N LEU A 124 3.64 5.50 -18.71
CA LEU A 124 3.33 6.66 -19.56
C LEU A 124 4.04 7.93 -19.09
N LEU A 125 4.10 8.15 -17.77
CA LEU A 125 4.68 9.35 -17.18
C LEU A 125 6.20 9.28 -17.02
N TYR A 126 6.83 8.14 -17.24
CA TYR A 126 8.27 7.99 -17.08
C TYR A 126 9.07 9.03 -17.90
N LYS A 127 8.83 9.13 -19.20
CA LYS A 127 9.55 10.08 -20.06
C LYS A 127 9.26 11.55 -19.73
N PRO A 128 8.00 11.98 -19.66
CA PRO A 128 7.67 13.37 -19.31
C PRO A 128 8.26 13.81 -17.95
N LEU A 129 8.34 12.89 -16.99
CA LEU A 129 8.83 13.19 -15.63
C LEU A 129 10.23 12.66 -15.37
N GLU A 130 11.00 12.27 -16.39
CA GLU A 130 12.30 11.61 -16.24
C GLU A 130 13.27 12.41 -15.36
N LYS A 131 13.31 13.73 -15.51
CA LYS A 131 14.19 14.59 -14.69
C LYS A 131 13.88 14.47 -13.19
N TYR A 132 12.62 14.34 -12.81
CA TYR A 132 12.18 14.17 -11.42
C TYR A 132 12.45 12.75 -10.92
N TRP A 133 12.17 11.73 -11.74
CA TRP A 133 12.50 10.34 -11.43
C TRP A 133 13.99 10.11 -11.19
N LEU A 134 14.84 10.89 -11.84
CA LEU A 134 16.29 10.80 -11.73
C LEU A 134 16.88 11.81 -10.71
N GLY A 135 16.06 12.69 -10.14
CA GLY A 135 16.51 13.74 -9.22
C GLY A 135 17.38 14.80 -9.88
N LYS A 136 17.26 14.99 -11.20
CA LYS A 136 18.05 15.98 -11.95
C LYS A 136 17.56 17.42 -11.77
N ASP A 137 16.41 17.58 -11.17
CA ASP A 137 15.81 18.87 -10.79
C ASP A 137 16.34 19.40 -9.45
N LEU A 138 17.11 18.58 -8.72
CA LEU A 138 17.68 18.91 -7.41
C LEU A 138 19.15 19.33 -7.49
N VAL A 139 19.71 19.48 -8.71
CA VAL A 139 21.10 19.86 -8.96
C VAL A 139 21.19 21.29 -9.47
#